data_1951930e209c93a9f38817cfb29c29a0
#
_entry.id   1951930e209c93a9f38817cfb29c29a0
#
_cell.length_a   1.000
_cell.length_b   1.000
_cell.length_c   1.000
_cell.angle_alpha   90.00
_cell.angle_beta   90.00
_cell.angle_gamma   90.00
#
_symmetry.space_group_name_H-M   'P 1'
#
loop_
_entity.id
_entity.type
_entity.pdbx_description
1 polymer ?
#
loop_
_entity_poly.entity_id
_entity_poly.type
_entity_poly.pdbx_seq_one_letter_code
_entity_poly.pdbx_strand_id
1 'polypeptide(L)'
;NKLYIGEIAEDITEKRIRHPLTQKVIAIIFSAILFTVNIFYMVKAFDNNPFNYVEMFSDTLTMAHRGSSYEAPENTMLAFENAVKATADYIELDVHETKDGEIVVIHDDNLKRTTGVNKKVYNMTYDEIKDLDAGSYFGDEEEFKKCRIPTLEEVMSYTKGKIKLNIEIKLSAYEPDLVEGVAALIEKYDYKDECYVTSMNYKALTEIKEINEEIKTGYILYSAYGNYYNIDNVDAFSINFSYINKNVVDAIHYRGKQLFVWTINDRKTAEKMVAMGVDAVITDNPVMGKEATYARYSYSLIENVLSYVFED
;
A
#
# COMPACT_ATOMS: atom_id res chain seq x y z
N ASN A 1 -11.82 -71.31 52.07
CA ASN A 1 -11.14 -70.03 51.93
C ASN A 1 -10.46 -69.79 50.56
N LYS A 2 -9.98 -70.86 49.86
CA LYS A 2 -9.39 -70.70 48.50
C LYS A 2 -10.45 -70.51 47.41
N LEU A 3 -11.61 -71.14 47.53
CA LEU A 3 -12.72 -71.01 46.58
C LEU A 3 -13.33 -69.57 46.61
N TYR A 4 -13.43 -68.97 47.78
CA TYR A 4 -14.01 -67.61 47.93
C TYR A 4 -13.11 -66.51 47.34
N ILE A 5 -11.78 -66.71 47.40
CA ILE A 5 -10.82 -65.76 46.77
C ILE A 5 -10.84 -65.86 45.26
N GLY A 6 -11.07 -67.06 44.72
CA GLY A 6 -11.21 -67.30 43.27
C GLY A 6 -12.39 -66.57 42.64
N GLU A 7 -13.56 -66.69 43.27
CA GLU A 7 -14.80 -66.05 42.81
C GLU A 7 -14.71 -64.52 42.82
N ILE A 8 -14.05 -63.93 43.89
CA ILE A 8 -13.86 -62.48 43.94
C ILE A 8 -12.86 -62.02 42.88
N ALA A 9 -11.82 -62.79 42.60
CA ALA A 9 -10.84 -62.46 41.58
C ALA A 9 -11.43 -62.54 40.14
N GLU A 10 -12.34 -63.50 39.85
CA GLU A 10 -13.07 -63.57 38.57
C GLU A 10 -14.05 -62.40 38.45
N ASP A 11 -14.80 -62.04 39.49
CA ASP A 11 -15.73 -60.90 39.43
C ASP A 11 -15.02 -59.55 39.23
N ILE A 12 -13.84 -59.38 39.82
CA ILE A 12 -13.02 -58.19 39.59
C ILE A 12 -12.44 -58.15 38.15
N THR A 13 -12.01 -59.30 37.59
CA THR A 13 -11.52 -59.34 36.23
C THR A 13 -12.62 -59.20 35.22
N GLU A 14 -13.81 -59.82 35.39
CA GLU A 14 -14.98 -59.60 34.55
C GLU A 14 -15.50 -58.17 34.58
N LYS A 15 -15.52 -57.50 35.72
CA LYS A 15 -15.85 -56.07 35.81
C LYS A 15 -14.81 -55.17 35.13
N ARG A 16 -13.53 -55.53 35.15
CA ARG A 16 -12.49 -54.81 34.45
C ARG A 16 -12.57 -54.95 32.93
N ILE A 17 -13.07 -56.09 32.41
CA ILE A 17 -13.21 -56.37 30.99
C ILE A 17 -14.50 -55.72 30.39
N ARG A 18 -15.51 -55.47 31.23
CA ARG A 18 -16.79 -54.90 30.75
C ARG A 18 -16.79 -53.40 30.39
N HIS A 19 -15.68 -52.65 30.60
CA HIS A 19 -15.70 -51.21 30.43
C HIS A 19 -14.74 -50.56 29.41
N PRO A 20 -14.05 -51.25 28.47
CA PRO A 20 -13.23 -50.54 27.51
C PRO A 20 -14.05 -49.73 26.51
N LEU A 21 -15.29 -50.19 26.18
CA LEU A 21 -16.19 -49.49 25.25
C LEU A 21 -16.78 -48.24 25.88
N THR A 22 -17.23 -48.30 27.17
CA THR A 22 -17.74 -47.16 27.94
C THR A 22 -16.65 -46.11 28.18
N GLN A 23 -15.42 -46.50 28.52
CA GLN A 23 -14.32 -45.59 28.70
C GLN A 23 -13.95 -44.87 27.39
N LYS A 24 -13.94 -45.58 26.25
CA LYS A 24 -13.73 -44.97 24.92
C LYS A 24 -14.86 -44.03 24.53
N VAL A 25 -16.12 -44.39 24.80
CA VAL A 25 -17.26 -43.52 24.54
C VAL A 25 -17.21 -42.26 25.43
N ILE A 26 -16.89 -42.42 26.73
CA ILE A 26 -16.70 -41.26 27.63
C ILE A 26 -15.55 -40.36 27.17
N ALA A 27 -14.42 -40.93 26.76
CA ALA A 27 -13.28 -40.15 26.22
C ALA A 27 -13.64 -39.39 24.93
N ILE A 28 -14.42 -40.02 24.02
CA ILE A 28 -14.89 -39.38 22.78
C ILE A 28 -15.85 -38.23 23.12
N ILE A 29 -16.82 -38.45 24.04
CA ILE A 29 -17.77 -37.42 24.46
C ILE A 29 -17.01 -36.26 25.15
N PHE A 30 -16.04 -36.55 26.02
CA PHE A 30 -15.24 -35.55 26.69
C PHE A 30 -14.38 -34.74 25.71
N SER A 31 -13.77 -35.39 24.72
CA SER A 31 -13.03 -34.74 23.66
C SER A 31 -13.93 -33.87 22.77
N ALA A 32 -15.13 -34.31 22.45
CA ALA A 32 -16.11 -33.54 21.69
C ALA A 32 -16.60 -32.31 22.48
N ILE A 33 -16.80 -32.45 23.79
CA ILE A 33 -17.17 -31.34 24.69
C ILE A 33 -16.01 -30.33 24.77
N LEU A 34 -14.78 -30.80 24.98
CA LEU A 34 -13.59 -29.93 24.97
C LEU A 34 -13.44 -29.20 23.65
N PHE A 35 -13.64 -29.87 22.53
CA PHE A 35 -13.57 -29.27 21.20
C PHE A 35 -14.66 -28.20 21.00
N THR A 36 -15.92 -28.49 21.40
CA THR A 36 -17.03 -27.51 21.32
C THR A 36 -16.85 -26.34 22.28
N VAL A 37 -16.30 -26.58 23.48
CA VAL A 37 -15.95 -25.52 24.43
C VAL A 37 -14.83 -24.65 23.87
N ASN A 38 -13.79 -25.24 23.27
CA ASN A 38 -12.73 -24.47 22.62
C ASN A 38 -13.26 -23.63 21.43
N ILE A 39 -14.13 -24.21 20.57
CA ILE A 39 -14.79 -23.46 19.50
C ILE A 39 -15.63 -22.33 20.07
N PHE A 40 -16.41 -22.58 21.13
CA PHE A 40 -17.24 -21.57 21.77
C PHE A 40 -16.39 -20.43 22.36
N TYR A 41 -15.27 -20.74 23.02
CA TYR A 41 -14.34 -19.72 23.51
C TYR A 41 -13.61 -19.00 22.38
N MET A 42 -13.23 -19.70 21.30
CA MET A 42 -12.73 -19.04 20.09
C MET A 42 -13.77 -18.07 19.51
N VAL A 43 -15.01 -18.51 19.30
CA VAL A 43 -16.06 -17.62 18.77
C VAL A 43 -16.33 -16.45 19.71
N LYS A 44 -16.39 -16.68 21.05
CA LYS A 44 -16.52 -15.59 22.03
C LYS A 44 -15.31 -14.67 22.09
N ALA A 45 -14.11 -15.19 21.88
CA ALA A 45 -12.90 -14.37 21.77
C ALA A 45 -12.97 -13.47 20.53
N PHE A 46 -13.49 -13.99 19.41
CA PHE A 46 -13.77 -13.20 18.22
C PHE A 46 -14.90 -12.18 18.43
N ASP A 47 -15.98 -12.53 19.17
CA ASP A 47 -17.12 -11.63 19.42
C ASP A 47 -16.86 -10.56 20.51
N ASN A 48 -16.07 -10.88 21.55
CA ASN A 48 -15.79 -9.97 22.67
C ASN A 48 -14.46 -9.25 22.57
N ASN A 49 -13.66 -9.56 21.55
CA ASN A 49 -12.41 -8.85 21.32
C ASN A 49 -12.75 -7.48 20.70
N PRO A 50 -12.26 -6.37 21.28
CA PRO A 50 -12.30 -5.07 20.63
C PRO A 50 -11.40 -5.03 19.36
N PHE A 51 -10.90 -6.18 18.90
CA PHE A 51 -10.37 -6.30 17.57
C PHE A 51 -11.50 -6.03 16.58
N ASN A 52 -11.64 -4.75 16.24
CA ASN A 52 -12.36 -4.40 15.03
C ASN A 52 -11.80 -5.30 13.91
N TYR A 53 -12.67 -6.04 13.23
CA TYR A 53 -12.30 -6.77 12.01
C TYR A 53 -11.54 -5.88 11.01
N VAL A 54 -11.74 -4.56 11.11
CA VAL A 54 -11.05 -3.49 10.39
C VAL A 54 -9.56 -3.40 10.76
N GLU A 55 -9.15 -3.67 12.01
CA GLU A 55 -7.72 -3.64 12.41
C GLU A 55 -6.95 -4.93 12.07
N MET A 56 -7.66 -6.01 11.69
CA MET A 56 -7.05 -7.28 11.33
C MET A 56 -6.44 -7.27 9.90
N PHE A 57 -6.88 -6.37 9.05
CA PHE A 57 -6.26 -6.09 7.77
C PHE A 57 -5.34 -4.89 7.94
N SER A 58 -4.08 -5.01 7.59
CA SER A 58 -3.24 -3.83 7.43
C SER A 58 -3.80 -3.06 6.23
N ASP A 59 -4.54 -1.99 6.50
CA ASP A 59 -5.04 -1.08 5.46
C ASP A 59 -3.92 -0.27 4.78
N THR A 60 -2.66 -0.56 5.16
CA THR A 60 -1.51 0.13 4.57
C THR A 60 -1.36 -0.27 3.11
N LEU A 61 -1.48 0.71 2.24
CA LEU A 61 -1.39 0.57 0.80
C LEU A 61 0.06 0.55 0.33
N THR A 62 0.31 -0.09 -0.80
CA THR A 62 1.59 -0.03 -1.51
C THR A 62 1.44 0.86 -2.73
N MET A 63 2.22 1.93 -2.80
CA MET A 63 2.32 2.81 -3.97
C MET A 63 3.65 2.58 -4.68
N ALA A 64 3.59 2.25 -5.97
CA ALA A 64 4.76 2.00 -6.81
C ALA A 64 5.34 3.34 -7.26
N HIS A 65 6.47 3.76 -6.67
CA HIS A 65 7.14 5.02 -6.92
C HIS A 65 7.68 5.10 -8.35
N ARG A 66 7.08 5.97 -9.17
CA ARG A 66 7.34 6.09 -10.62
C ARG A 66 7.11 4.77 -11.36
N GLY A 67 6.15 3.96 -10.88
CA GLY A 67 5.94 2.59 -11.28
C GLY A 67 6.83 1.60 -10.52
N SER A 68 7.06 0.40 -11.07
CA SER A 68 8.05 -0.56 -10.54
C SER A 68 9.46 -0.15 -10.97
N SER A 69 9.94 0.99 -10.45
CA SER A 69 11.18 1.62 -10.87
C SER A 69 12.46 0.88 -10.42
N TYR A 70 12.31 -0.15 -9.58
CA TYR A 70 13.38 -1.08 -9.27
C TYR A 70 13.68 -2.06 -10.43
N GLU A 71 12.66 -2.42 -11.22
CA GLU A 71 12.76 -3.43 -12.29
C GLU A 71 12.69 -2.86 -13.70
N ALA A 72 12.24 -1.61 -13.87
CA ALA A 72 12.05 -0.96 -15.15
C ALA A 72 12.38 0.54 -15.08
N PRO A 73 12.67 1.20 -16.22
CA PRO A 73 12.92 2.64 -16.26
C PRO A 73 11.75 3.41 -15.66
N GLU A 74 12.05 4.32 -14.70
CA GLU A 74 11.06 5.12 -13.98
C GLU A 74 10.13 5.91 -14.92
N ASN A 75 8.88 6.12 -14.51
CA ASN A 75 7.89 6.92 -15.23
C ASN A 75 7.67 6.48 -16.71
N THR A 76 7.80 5.19 -16.98
CA THR A 76 7.52 4.59 -18.31
C THR A 76 6.35 3.62 -18.25
N MET A 77 5.72 3.37 -19.40
CA MET A 77 4.63 2.38 -19.47
C MET A 77 5.07 1.00 -18.99
N LEU A 78 6.32 0.59 -19.26
CA LEU A 78 6.87 -0.69 -18.77
C LEU A 78 6.89 -0.76 -17.23
N ALA A 79 7.34 0.32 -16.56
CA ALA A 79 7.32 0.40 -15.09
C ALA A 79 5.90 0.35 -14.54
N PHE A 80 4.93 0.96 -15.23
CA PHE A 80 3.53 0.94 -14.83
C PHE A 80 2.87 -0.43 -15.03
N GLU A 81 3.17 -1.10 -16.16
CA GLU A 81 2.75 -2.48 -16.40
C GLU A 81 3.29 -3.44 -15.32
N ASN A 82 4.56 -3.27 -14.93
CA ASN A 82 5.15 -4.08 -13.87
C ASN A 82 4.53 -3.78 -12.50
N ALA A 83 4.17 -2.53 -12.19
CA ALA A 83 3.43 -2.17 -10.97
C ALA A 83 2.06 -2.84 -10.91
N VAL A 84 1.33 -2.90 -12.04
CA VAL A 84 0.05 -3.63 -12.16
C VAL A 84 0.27 -5.13 -11.93
N LYS A 85 1.30 -5.75 -12.55
CA LYS A 85 1.64 -7.17 -12.34
C LYS A 85 2.03 -7.47 -10.88
N ALA A 86 2.72 -6.53 -10.22
CA ALA A 86 3.06 -6.61 -8.80
C ALA A 86 1.85 -6.40 -7.86
N THR A 87 0.66 -6.14 -8.41
CA THR A 87 -0.56 -5.87 -7.65
C THR A 87 -0.43 -4.71 -6.65
N ALA A 88 0.35 -3.69 -7.00
CA ALA A 88 0.40 -2.45 -6.24
C ALA A 88 -1.00 -1.81 -6.16
N ASP A 89 -1.27 -1.07 -5.10
CA ASP A 89 -2.57 -0.41 -4.92
C ASP A 89 -2.65 0.89 -5.72
N TYR A 90 -1.51 1.58 -5.82
CA TYR A 90 -1.35 2.80 -6.61
C TYR A 90 -0.05 2.76 -7.41
N ILE A 91 -0.06 3.45 -8.55
CA ILE A 91 1.15 3.97 -9.19
C ILE A 91 1.30 5.41 -8.73
N GLU A 92 2.46 5.73 -8.19
CA GLU A 92 2.89 7.12 -8.03
C GLU A 92 3.67 7.52 -9.29
N LEU A 93 3.45 8.72 -9.79
CA LEU A 93 4.06 9.26 -11.01
C LEU A 93 4.16 10.77 -10.96
N ASP A 94 5.11 11.34 -11.72
CA ASP A 94 5.41 12.76 -11.74
C ASP A 94 5.00 13.38 -13.08
N VAL A 95 4.41 14.57 -13.09
CA VAL A 95 3.96 15.22 -14.31
C VAL A 95 4.55 16.62 -14.51
N HIS A 96 4.84 16.90 -15.77
CA HIS A 96 5.28 18.19 -16.30
C HIS A 96 4.46 18.56 -17.54
N GLU A 97 4.43 19.86 -17.88
CA GLU A 97 3.78 20.38 -19.08
C GLU A 97 4.84 20.72 -20.15
N THR A 98 4.57 20.29 -21.38
CA THR A 98 5.38 20.66 -22.54
C THR A 98 5.06 22.08 -23.03
N LYS A 99 5.90 22.59 -23.94
CA LYS A 99 5.70 23.91 -24.55
C LYS A 99 4.36 24.09 -25.26
N ASP A 100 3.78 23.02 -25.77
CA ASP A 100 2.50 23.00 -26.49
C ASP A 100 1.33 22.52 -25.63
N GLY A 101 1.52 22.41 -24.30
CA GLY A 101 0.46 22.13 -23.34
C GLY A 101 0.15 20.65 -23.14
N GLU A 102 0.96 19.72 -23.69
CA GLU A 102 0.79 18.29 -23.41
C GLU A 102 1.35 17.93 -22.04
N ILE A 103 0.63 17.12 -21.26
CA ILE A 103 1.07 16.67 -19.94
C ILE A 103 1.82 15.34 -20.09
N VAL A 104 3.12 15.37 -19.81
CA VAL A 104 4.03 14.23 -19.91
C VAL A 104 4.44 13.73 -18.52
N VAL A 105 4.75 12.43 -18.44
CA VAL A 105 5.11 11.77 -17.20
C VAL A 105 6.62 11.62 -17.10
N ILE A 106 7.24 12.47 -16.29
CA ILE A 106 8.69 12.51 -16.04
C ILE A 106 8.97 13.26 -14.74
N HIS A 107 9.99 12.82 -13.98
CA HIS A 107 10.32 13.43 -12.69
C HIS A 107 11.02 14.77 -12.79
N ASP A 108 12.08 14.85 -13.61
CA ASP A 108 12.90 16.04 -13.72
C ASP A 108 12.32 17.01 -14.77
N ASP A 109 12.38 18.30 -14.51
CA ASP A 109 12.07 19.32 -15.51
C ASP A 109 13.06 19.35 -16.69
N ASN A 110 14.19 18.61 -16.58
CA ASN A 110 15.22 18.47 -17.60
C ASN A 110 15.34 17.02 -18.05
N LEU A 111 15.25 16.78 -19.34
CA LEU A 111 15.27 15.46 -19.97
C LEU A 111 16.61 14.72 -19.86
N LYS A 112 17.69 15.40 -19.42
CA LYS A 112 19.08 14.90 -19.52
C LYS A 112 19.31 13.56 -18.83
N ARG A 113 18.76 13.37 -17.62
CA ARG A 113 19.07 12.20 -16.79
C ARG A 113 18.52 10.91 -17.41
N THR A 114 17.33 10.95 -17.95
CA THR A 114 16.65 9.76 -18.47
C THR A 114 16.79 9.59 -19.99
N THR A 115 17.01 10.69 -20.74
CA THR A 115 17.07 10.62 -22.21
C THR A 115 18.41 11.08 -22.82
N GLY A 116 19.31 11.65 -22.01
CA GLY A 116 20.56 12.26 -22.50
C GLY A 116 20.39 13.66 -23.12
N VAL A 117 19.15 14.11 -23.37
CA VAL A 117 18.87 15.41 -24.02
C VAL A 117 18.87 16.54 -22.99
N ASN A 118 19.85 17.42 -23.04
CA ASN A 118 19.96 18.54 -22.09
C ASN A 118 19.04 19.71 -22.48
N LYS A 119 17.72 19.52 -22.32
CA LYS A 119 16.68 20.53 -22.54
C LYS A 119 15.62 20.41 -21.47
N LYS A 120 14.93 21.52 -21.19
CA LYS A 120 13.79 21.55 -20.28
C LYS A 120 12.51 21.10 -20.99
N VAL A 121 11.64 20.37 -20.31
CA VAL A 121 10.35 19.87 -20.80
C VAL A 121 9.52 21.03 -21.36
N TYR A 122 9.31 22.07 -20.57
CA TYR A 122 8.51 23.25 -20.95
C TYR A 122 9.08 24.07 -22.14
N ASN A 123 10.28 23.75 -22.65
CA ASN A 123 10.88 24.37 -23.84
C ASN A 123 10.76 23.52 -25.11
N MET A 124 10.16 22.32 -25.00
CA MET A 124 9.99 21.38 -26.12
C MET A 124 8.51 21.04 -26.32
N THR A 125 8.11 20.85 -27.56
CA THR A 125 6.79 20.31 -27.87
C THR A 125 6.77 18.79 -27.64
N TYR A 126 5.57 18.21 -27.49
CA TYR A 126 5.46 16.76 -27.32
C TYR A 126 6.01 16.01 -28.54
N ASP A 127 5.81 16.53 -29.74
CA ASP A 127 6.38 15.94 -30.96
C ASP A 127 7.92 15.85 -30.92
N GLU A 128 8.59 16.75 -30.23
CA GLU A 128 10.05 16.70 -30.05
C GLU A 128 10.48 15.73 -28.92
N ILE A 129 9.56 15.35 -28.03
CA ILE A 129 9.83 14.52 -26.83
C ILE A 129 9.45 13.06 -27.06
N LYS A 130 8.33 12.78 -27.73
CA LYS A 130 7.66 11.46 -27.79
C LYS A 130 8.53 10.29 -28.26
N ASP A 131 9.53 10.56 -29.09
CA ASP A 131 10.42 9.53 -29.65
C ASP A 131 11.77 9.42 -28.92
N LEU A 132 12.00 10.22 -27.87
CA LEU A 132 13.22 10.15 -27.07
C LEU A 132 13.30 8.82 -26.32
N ASP A 133 14.48 8.23 -26.31
CA ASP A 133 14.77 7.03 -25.55
C ASP A 133 14.80 7.39 -24.05
N ALA A 134 13.83 6.86 -23.31
CA ALA A 134 13.69 7.09 -21.87
C ALA A 134 14.05 5.84 -21.04
N GLY A 135 14.72 4.85 -21.62
CA GLY A 135 14.99 3.58 -20.95
C GLY A 135 16.44 3.11 -20.99
N SER A 136 17.23 3.47 -22.00
CA SER A 136 18.62 2.98 -22.16
C SER A 136 19.55 3.39 -21.00
N TYR A 137 19.20 4.39 -20.22
CA TYR A 137 19.97 4.76 -18.99
C TYR A 137 19.85 3.71 -17.89
N PHE A 138 18.79 2.90 -17.90
CA PHE A 138 18.49 1.91 -16.88
C PHE A 138 19.25 0.59 -17.10
N GLY A 139 19.37 0.14 -18.36
CA GLY A 139 20.07 -1.10 -18.73
C GLY A 139 20.12 -1.31 -20.23
N ASP A 140 20.80 -2.39 -20.63
CA ASP A 140 21.06 -2.73 -22.05
C ASP A 140 19.96 -3.59 -22.70
N GLU A 141 18.94 -3.97 -21.92
CA GLU A 141 17.84 -4.82 -22.39
C GLU A 141 17.05 -4.15 -23.51
N GLU A 142 16.69 -4.92 -24.54
CA GLU A 142 15.98 -4.42 -25.72
C GLU A 142 14.59 -3.83 -25.40
N GLU A 143 13.98 -4.25 -24.29
CA GLU A 143 12.71 -3.69 -23.84
C GLU A 143 12.87 -2.29 -23.26
N PHE A 144 13.99 -2.00 -22.55
CA PHE A 144 14.27 -0.68 -22.01
C PHE A 144 14.50 0.35 -23.10
N LYS A 145 15.23 -0.02 -24.17
CA LYS A 145 15.47 0.85 -25.33
C LYS A 145 14.20 1.29 -26.06
N LYS A 146 13.09 0.56 -25.84
CA LYS A 146 11.78 0.89 -26.40
C LYS A 146 10.97 1.83 -25.52
N CYS A 147 11.39 2.05 -24.27
CA CYS A 147 10.70 2.94 -23.36
C CYS A 147 10.74 4.39 -23.86
N ARG A 148 9.62 5.08 -23.71
CA ARG A 148 9.42 6.47 -24.08
C ARG A 148 8.80 7.22 -22.91
N ILE A 149 8.84 8.54 -22.97
CA ILE A 149 8.12 9.40 -22.02
C ILE A 149 6.64 9.36 -22.41
N PRO A 150 5.76 8.78 -21.57
CA PRO A 150 4.33 8.73 -21.89
C PRO A 150 3.65 10.05 -21.57
N THR A 151 2.49 10.29 -22.15
CA THR A 151 1.57 11.32 -21.70
C THR A 151 0.78 10.82 -20.47
N LEU A 152 0.28 11.74 -19.64
CA LEU A 152 -0.62 11.39 -18.55
C LEU A 152 -1.91 10.74 -19.08
N GLU A 153 -2.38 11.19 -20.26
CA GLU A 153 -3.54 10.61 -20.93
C GLU A 153 -3.33 9.14 -21.29
N GLU A 154 -2.18 8.78 -21.86
CA GLU A 154 -1.83 7.38 -22.17
C GLU A 154 -1.82 6.52 -20.89
N VAL A 155 -1.22 7.03 -19.81
CA VAL A 155 -1.18 6.32 -18.53
C VAL A 155 -2.58 6.13 -17.96
N MET A 156 -3.41 7.17 -17.92
CA MET A 156 -4.79 7.08 -17.41
C MET A 156 -5.64 6.11 -18.23
N SER A 157 -5.52 6.15 -19.57
CA SER A 157 -6.20 5.23 -20.46
C SER A 157 -5.83 3.76 -20.18
N TYR A 158 -4.55 3.49 -19.89
CA TYR A 158 -4.07 2.14 -19.59
C TYR A 158 -4.50 1.66 -18.20
N THR A 159 -4.41 2.54 -17.19
CA THR A 159 -4.55 2.17 -15.78
C THR A 159 -6.00 2.16 -15.28
N LYS A 160 -6.93 2.82 -15.98
CA LYS A 160 -8.35 2.90 -15.58
C LYS A 160 -8.95 1.52 -15.29
N GLY A 161 -9.47 1.36 -14.07
CA GLY A 161 -10.06 0.12 -13.59
C GLY A 161 -9.06 -1.02 -13.31
N LYS A 162 -7.74 -0.76 -13.39
CA LYS A 162 -6.69 -1.75 -13.07
C LYS A 162 -5.91 -1.40 -11.83
N ILE A 163 -5.55 -0.12 -11.66
CA ILE A 163 -4.74 0.39 -10.56
C ILE A 163 -5.02 1.89 -10.39
N LYS A 164 -4.97 2.38 -9.17
CA LYS A 164 -5.17 3.80 -8.86
C LYS A 164 -3.90 4.60 -9.09
N LEU A 165 -4.03 5.93 -9.15
CA LEU A 165 -2.90 6.83 -9.40
C LEU A 165 -2.67 7.80 -8.23
N ASN A 166 -1.39 8.07 -7.95
CA ASN A 166 -0.92 9.19 -7.16
C ASN A 166 -0.11 10.11 -8.09
N ILE A 167 -0.70 11.21 -8.52
CA ILE A 167 -0.17 12.09 -9.56
C ILE A 167 0.53 13.27 -8.88
N GLU A 168 1.87 13.29 -8.90
CA GLU A 168 2.64 14.42 -8.37
C GLU A 168 2.76 15.53 -9.42
N ILE A 169 2.17 16.69 -9.14
CA ILE A 169 2.34 17.91 -9.93
C ILE A 169 3.66 18.58 -9.54
N LYS A 170 4.62 18.61 -10.48
CA LYS A 170 5.94 19.26 -10.34
C LYS A 170 5.87 20.71 -10.80
N LEU A 171 4.92 21.48 -10.28
CA LEU A 171 4.64 22.83 -10.74
C LEU A 171 5.87 23.76 -10.72
N SER A 172 6.16 24.37 -11.85
CA SER A 172 7.14 25.46 -12.01
C SER A 172 6.46 26.73 -12.54
N ALA A 173 7.19 27.84 -12.52
CA ALA A 173 6.69 29.10 -13.06
C ALA A 173 6.52 29.13 -14.59
N TYR A 174 6.95 28.05 -15.26
CA TYR A 174 6.98 27.93 -16.74
C TYR A 174 5.92 26.95 -17.27
N GLU A 175 5.05 26.43 -16.38
CA GLU A 175 4.04 25.42 -16.68
C GLU A 175 2.68 25.93 -16.18
N PRO A 176 2.13 26.98 -16.84
CA PRO A 176 1.00 27.72 -16.32
C PRO A 176 -0.31 26.93 -16.32
N ASP A 177 -0.49 26.01 -17.26
CA ASP A 177 -1.73 25.27 -17.46
C ASP A 177 -1.67 23.82 -16.92
N LEU A 178 -0.57 23.46 -16.22
CA LEU A 178 -0.35 22.09 -15.72
C LEU A 178 -1.43 21.65 -14.74
N VAL A 179 -1.85 22.51 -13.82
CA VAL A 179 -2.86 22.18 -12.78
C VAL A 179 -4.22 21.93 -13.42
N GLU A 180 -4.66 22.87 -14.27
CA GLU A 180 -5.93 22.78 -14.99
C GLU A 180 -5.96 21.61 -15.95
N GLY A 181 -4.83 21.32 -16.62
CA GLY A 181 -4.71 20.20 -17.54
C GLY A 181 -4.81 18.85 -16.82
N VAL A 182 -4.16 18.68 -15.66
CA VAL A 182 -4.30 17.48 -14.83
C VAL A 182 -5.75 17.31 -14.37
N ALA A 183 -6.39 18.39 -13.87
CA ALA A 183 -7.78 18.32 -13.45
C ALA A 183 -8.73 17.97 -14.62
N ALA A 184 -8.50 18.52 -15.80
CA ALA A 184 -9.29 18.22 -16.99
C ALA A 184 -9.15 16.75 -17.43
N LEU A 185 -7.96 16.15 -17.33
CA LEU A 185 -7.75 14.72 -17.61
C LEU A 185 -8.42 13.84 -16.55
N ILE A 186 -8.38 14.21 -15.26
CA ILE A 186 -9.08 13.51 -14.17
C ILE A 186 -10.59 13.49 -14.47
N GLU A 187 -11.17 14.62 -14.86
CA GLU A 187 -12.58 14.71 -15.24
C GLU A 187 -12.88 13.86 -16.50
N LYS A 188 -12.11 14.02 -17.56
CA LYS A 188 -12.27 13.31 -18.85
C LYS A 188 -12.31 11.80 -18.68
N TYR A 189 -11.47 11.25 -17.77
CA TYR A 189 -11.35 9.81 -17.54
C TYR A 189 -12.16 9.33 -16.31
N ASP A 190 -12.93 10.23 -15.67
CA ASP A 190 -13.68 9.93 -14.43
C ASP A 190 -12.79 9.30 -13.35
N TYR A 191 -11.64 9.92 -13.09
CA TYR A 191 -10.58 9.38 -12.23
C TYR A 191 -10.65 9.88 -10.79
N LYS A 192 -11.57 10.79 -10.43
CA LYS A 192 -11.63 11.48 -9.14
C LYS A 192 -11.62 10.54 -7.91
N ASP A 193 -12.27 9.38 -8.02
CA ASP A 193 -12.33 8.37 -6.95
C ASP A 193 -11.17 7.37 -6.98
N GLU A 194 -10.36 7.42 -8.04
CA GLU A 194 -9.26 6.49 -8.28
C GLU A 194 -7.89 7.20 -8.27
N CYS A 195 -7.81 8.46 -7.82
CA CYS A 195 -6.53 9.15 -7.74
C CYS A 195 -6.37 10.03 -6.49
N TYR A 196 -5.10 10.32 -6.20
CA TYR A 196 -4.64 11.47 -5.43
C TYR A 196 -3.88 12.40 -6.37
N VAL A 197 -4.01 13.70 -6.16
CA VAL A 197 -3.10 14.70 -6.73
C VAL A 197 -2.19 15.18 -5.61
N THR A 198 -0.89 14.99 -5.77
CA THR A 198 0.10 15.38 -4.78
C THR A 198 1.03 16.48 -5.31
N SER A 199 1.58 17.29 -4.44
CA SER A 199 2.58 18.32 -4.81
C SER A 199 3.36 18.80 -3.59
N MET A 200 4.59 19.26 -3.80
CA MET A 200 5.33 20.10 -2.85
C MET A 200 4.84 21.56 -2.88
N ASN A 201 4.09 21.95 -3.90
CA ASN A 201 3.54 23.29 -4.04
C ASN A 201 2.09 23.32 -3.51
N TYR A 202 1.89 23.90 -2.32
CA TYR A 202 0.57 23.99 -1.69
C TYR A 202 -0.45 24.76 -2.56
N LYS A 203 0.01 25.75 -3.34
CA LYS A 203 -0.88 26.51 -4.23
C LYS A 203 -1.51 25.61 -5.29
N ALA A 204 -0.75 24.67 -5.88
CA ALA A 204 -1.30 23.71 -6.84
C ALA A 204 -2.43 22.85 -6.24
N LEU A 205 -2.28 22.43 -4.97
CA LEU A 205 -3.31 21.64 -4.27
C LEU A 205 -4.56 22.46 -4.00
N THR A 206 -4.40 23.75 -3.66
CA THR A 206 -5.53 24.67 -3.48
C THR A 206 -6.27 24.89 -4.80
N GLU A 207 -5.55 25.10 -5.90
CA GLU A 207 -6.13 25.26 -7.24
C GLU A 207 -6.89 24.00 -7.67
N ILE A 208 -6.35 22.79 -7.44
CA ILE A 208 -7.09 21.53 -7.68
C ILE A 208 -8.41 21.50 -6.91
N LYS A 209 -8.40 21.87 -5.63
CA LYS A 209 -9.64 21.91 -4.81
C LYS A 209 -10.62 22.98 -5.25
N GLU A 210 -10.15 24.11 -5.78
CA GLU A 210 -10.99 25.16 -6.36
C GLU A 210 -11.66 24.71 -7.66
N ILE A 211 -10.95 23.90 -8.49
CA ILE A 211 -11.51 23.34 -9.73
C ILE A 211 -12.53 22.22 -9.40
N ASN A 212 -12.17 21.30 -8.52
CA ASN A 212 -13.05 20.21 -8.08
C ASN A 212 -12.68 19.76 -6.66
N GLU A 213 -13.53 20.09 -5.67
CA GLU A 213 -13.31 19.73 -4.25
C GLU A 213 -13.32 18.22 -3.96
N GLU A 214 -13.91 17.41 -4.85
CA GLU A 214 -13.96 15.96 -4.70
C GLU A 214 -12.61 15.28 -5.03
N ILE A 215 -11.72 15.91 -5.79
CA ILE A 215 -10.39 15.38 -6.07
C ILE A 215 -9.57 15.34 -4.78
N LYS A 216 -9.10 14.17 -4.39
CA LYS A 216 -8.25 14.00 -3.20
C LYS A 216 -6.87 14.60 -3.43
N THR A 217 -6.38 15.36 -2.45
CA THR A 217 -5.08 16.01 -2.52
C THR A 217 -4.14 15.57 -1.41
N GLY A 218 -2.83 15.56 -1.70
CA GLY A 218 -1.79 15.22 -0.74
C GLY A 218 -0.61 16.19 -0.76
N TYR A 219 -0.24 16.73 0.42
CA TYR A 219 0.89 17.66 0.51
C TYR A 219 2.19 16.91 0.76
N ILE A 220 3.15 17.07 -0.14
CA ILE A 220 4.46 16.43 -0.04
C ILE A 220 5.38 17.31 0.81
N LEU A 221 5.93 16.73 1.87
CA LEU A 221 6.85 17.39 2.79
C LEU A 221 8.17 16.62 2.86
N TYR A 222 9.26 17.25 2.47
CA TYR A 222 10.60 16.68 2.64
C TYR A 222 10.99 16.59 4.13
N SER A 223 10.57 17.57 4.92
CA SER A 223 10.81 17.62 6.37
C SER A 223 9.53 18.01 7.11
N ALA A 224 9.25 17.34 8.21
CA ALA A 224 8.02 17.51 8.98
C ALA A 224 8.31 18.22 10.31
N TYR A 225 8.31 19.55 10.30
CA TYR A 225 8.48 20.37 11.50
C TYR A 225 7.26 21.26 11.75
N GLY A 226 6.90 21.47 13.01
CA GLY A 226 5.79 22.33 13.42
C GLY A 226 4.41 21.70 13.25
N ASN A 227 3.38 22.55 13.14
CA ASN A 227 1.98 22.13 13.11
C ASN A 227 1.43 22.00 11.68
N TYR A 228 2.22 21.46 10.75
CA TYR A 228 1.84 21.30 9.34
C TYR A 228 0.55 20.48 9.15
N TYR A 229 0.23 19.56 10.04
CA TYR A 229 -0.99 18.75 10.01
C TYR A 229 -2.30 19.54 10.17
N ASN A 230 -2.22 20.85 10.49
CA ASN A 230 -3.36 21.77 10.55
C ASN A 230 -3.67 22.47 9.21
N ILE A 231 -2.91 22.18 8.14
CA ILE A 231 -3.13 22.78 6.82
C ILE A 231 -4.45 22.27 6.24
N ASP A 232 -5.29 23.19 5.75
CA ASP A 232 -6.54 22.88 5.07
C ASP A 232 -6.30 22.42 3.61
N ASN A 233 -7.35 22.07 2.88
CA ASN A 233 -7.31 21.68 1.45
C ASN A 233 -6.36 20.55 1.11
N VAL A 234 -6.06 19.65 2.06
CA VAL A 234 -5.32 18.42 1.82
C VAL A 234 -5.97 17.25 2.57
N ASP A 235 -6.07 16.13 1.89
CA ASP A 235 -6.65 14.89 2.41
C ASP A 235 -5.56 13.96 2.96
N ALA A 236 -4.32 14.14 2.49
CA ALA A 236 -3.17 13.35 2.89
C ALA A 236 -1.90 14.19 3.03
N PHE A 237 -0.94 13.65 3.79
CA PHE A 237 0.45 14.10 3.80
C PHE A 237 1.34 13.00 3.24
N SER A 238 2.29 13.38 2.38
CA SER A 238 3.33 12.49 1.85
C SER A 238 4.69 12.94 2.40
N ILE A 239 5.27 12.14 3.32
CA ILE A 239 6.41 12.58 4.14
C ILE A 239 7.56 11.57 4.05
N ASN A 240 8.79 12.10 4.03
CA ASN A 240 9.98 11.25 4.10
C ASN A 240 9.97 10.41 5.40
N PHE A 241 10.17 9.09 5.27
CA PHE A 241 10.05 8.13 6.36
C PHE A 241 10.96 8.43 7.57
N SER A 242 12.09 9.13 7.36
CA SER A 242 13.03 9.47 8.44
C SER A 242 12.45 10.42 9.50
N TYR A 243 11.37 11.13 9.18
CA TYR A 243 10.66 12.04 10.08
C TYR A 243 9.46 11.39 10.77
N ILE A 244 9.16 10.11 10.48
CA ILE A 244 7.97 9.44 10.97
C ILE A 244 8.22 8.72 12.28
N ASN A 245 7.31 8.96 13.23
CA ASN A 245 7.17 8.26 14.49
C ASN A 245 5.67 8.16 14.85
N LYS A 246 5.33 7.37 15.86
CA LYS A 246 3.93 7.14 16.24
C LYS A 246 3.16 8.44 16.54
N ASN A 247 3.80 9.43 17.17
CA ASN A 247 3.14 10.70 17.48
C ASN A 247 2.76 11.48 16.21
N VAL A 248 3.59 11.41 15.15
CA VAL A 248 3.30 12.03 13.85
C VAL A 248 2.11 11.35 13.19
N VAL A 249 2.10 10.01 13.18
CA VAL A 249 0.96 9.23 12.65
C VAL A 249 -0.33 9.62 13.35
N ASP A 250 -0.33 9.57 14.69
CA ASP A 250 -1.51 9.86 15.52
C ASP A 250 -2.00 11.31 15.34
N ALA A 251 -1.08 12.27 15.21
CA ALA A 251 -1.42 13.68 15.00
C ALA A 251 -2.10 13.92 13.65
N ILE A 252 -1.66 13.23 12.59
CA ILE A 252 -2.25 13.31 11.25
C ILE A 252 -3.62 12.63 11.24
N HIS A 253 -3.73 11.41 11.78
CA HIS A 253 -4.98 10.67 11.87
C HIS A 253 -6.02 11.38 12.74
N TYR A 254 -5.61 12.03 13.83
CA TYR A 254 -6.53 12.84 14.66
C TYR A 254 -7.21 13.97 13.87
N ARG A 255 -6.62 14.41 12.75
CA ARG A 255 -7.21 15.39 11.83
C ARG A 255 -8.00 14.75 10.70
N GLY A 256 -8.22 13.44 10.71
CA GLY A 256 -8.91 12.70 9.65
C GLY A 256 -8.15 12.64 8.33
N LYS A 257 -6.81 12.86 8.36
CA LYS A 257 -5.96 12.87 7.16
C LYS A 257 -5.14 11.59 7.08
N GLN A 258 -4.74 11.22 5.86
CA GLN A 258 -3.89 10.06 5.61
C GLN A 258 -2.41 10.43 5.59
N LEU A 259 -1.56 9.44 5.84
CA LEU A 259 -0.11 9.57 5.81
C LEU A 259 0.52 8.56 4.86
N PHE A 260 1.14 9.07 3.79
CA PHE A 260 1.97 8.32 2.86
C PHE A 260 3.44 8.54 3.19
N VAL A 261 4.26 7.50 3.12
CA VAL A 261 5.68 7.60 3.48
C VAL A 261 6.58 7.13 2.36
N TRP A 262 7.64 7.91 2.06
CA TRP A 262 8.53 7.73 0.91
C TRP A 262 10.02 7.99 1.24
N THR A 263 10.97 7.54 0.43
CA THR A 263 10.87 6.36 -0.43
C THR A 263 11.46 5.19 0.35
N ILE A 264 10.75 4.08 0.44
CA ILE A 264 11.12 2.95 1.30
C ILE A 264 11.46 1.74 0.42
N ASN A 265 12.74 1.39 0.37
CA ASN A 265 13.27 0.34 -0.48
C ASN A 265 13.87 -0.84 0.27
N ASP A 266 13.63 -0.91 1.59
CA ASP A 266 14.01 -2.07 2.40
C ASP A 266 12.84 -2.57 3.23
N ARG A 267 12.72 -3.89 3.32
CA ARG A 267 11.60 -4.57 3.96
C ARG A 267 11.46 -4.21 5.44
N LYS A 268 12.57 -4.11 6.18
CA LYS A 268 12.54 -3.83 7.63
C LYS A 268 11.97 -2.44 7.92
N THR A 269 12.34 -1.44 7.12
CA THR A 269 11.77 -0.09 7.22
C THR A 269 10.30 -0.08 6.83
N ALA A 270 9.91 -0.81 5.76
CA ALA A 270 8.53 -0.94 5.34
C ALA A 270 7.67 -1.55 6.47
N GLU A 271 8.07 -2.70 7.01
CA GLU A 271 7.38 -3.37 8.12
C GLU A 271 7.28 -2.47 9.37
N LYS A 272 8.33 -1.68 9.66
CA LYS A 272 8.31 -0.71 10.75
C LYS A 272 7.27 0.40 10.54
N MET A 273 7.15 0.95 9.33
CA MET A 273 6.17 1.99 9.01
C MET A 273 4.74 1.43 9.05
N VAL A 274 4.54 0.25 8.47
CA VAL A 274 3.27 -0.50 8.56
C VAL A 274 2.89 -0.73 10.04
N ALA A 275 3.87 -1.10 10.89
CA ALA A 275 3.66 -1.28 12.33
C ALA A 275 3.26 0.02 13.05
N MET A 276 3.68 1.17 12.57
CA MET A 276 3.26 2.47 13.12
C MET A 276 1.86 2.89 12.67
N GLY A 277 1.28 2.22 11.67
CA GLY A 277 -0.06 2.50 11.15
C GLY A 277 -0.08 3.59 10.08
N VAL A 278 0.95 3.72 9.25
CA VAL A 278 0.90 4.61 8.08
C VAL A 278 -0.11 4.09 7.05
N ASP A 279 -0.73 4.97 6.28
CA ASP A 279 -1.77 4.60 5.32
C ASP A 279 -1.20 4.08 4.01
N ALA A 280 -0.01 4.53 3.62
CA ALA A 280 0.67 4.02 2.42
C ALA A 280 2.21 4.05 2.54
N VAL A 281 2.83 3.06 1.90
CA VAL A 281 4.27 2.97 1.66
C VAL A 281 4.53 3.23 0.18
N ILE A 282 5.33 4.25 -0.12
CA ILE A 282 5.79 4.56 -1.48
C ILE A 282 7.18 3.96 -1.67
N THR A 283 7.34 3.07 -2.67
CA THR A 283 8.54 2.25 -2.86
C THR A 283 8.87 2.04 -4.33
N ASP A 284 10.15 1.98 -4.67
CA ASP A 284 10.62 1.59 -6.01
C ASP A 284 10.35 0.10 -6.32
N ASN A 285 10.23 -0.73 -5.25
CA ASN A 285 9.98 -2.16 -5.34
C ASN A 285 8.59 -2.53 -4.77
N PRO A 286 7.52 -2.45 -5.59
CA PRO A 286 6.16 -2.74 -5.13
C PRO A 286 5.95 -4.19 -4.69
N VAL A 287 6.71 -5.15 -5.21
CA VAL A 287 6.67 -6.56 -4.75
C VAL A 287 7.08 -6.63 -3.28
N MET A 288 8.22 -6.03 -2.92
CA MET A 288 8.69 -5.93 -1.53
C MET A 288 7.69 -5.16 -0.65
N GLY A 289 7.10 -4.08 -1.18
CA GLY A 289 6.07 -3.31 -0.48
C GLY A 289 4.85 -4.17 -0.13
N LYS A 290 4.31 -4.92 -1.09
CA LYS A 290 3.18 -5.85 -0.86
C LYS A 290 3.55 -6.95 0.13
N GLU A 291 4.73 -7.53 0.03
CA GLU A 291 5.20 -8.52 1.00
C GLU A 291 5.25 -7.96 2.43
N ALA A 292 5.72 -6.73 2.62
CA ALA A 292 5.80 -6.09 3.93
C ALA A 292 4.40 -5.83 4.54
N THR A 293 3.42 -5.45 3.72
CA THR A 293 2.03 -5.26 4.15
C THR A 293 1.34 -6.57 4.49
N TYR A 294 1.57 -7.65 3.70
CA TYR A 294 1.02 -8.98 3.96
C TYR A 294 1.67 -9.70 5.14
N ALA A 295 3.00 -9.54 5.33
CA ALA A 295 3.72 -10.20 6.42
C ALA A 295 3.16 -9.80 7.79
N ARG A 296 2.80 -8.54 7.98
CA ARG A 296 2.17 -8.08 9.22
C ARG A 296 0.84 -8.79 9.49
N TYR A 297 0.04 -9.01 8.46
CA TYR A 297 -1.22 -9.74 8.59
C TYR A 297 -1.03 -11.13 9.17
N SER A 298 -0.05 -11.90 8.66
CA SER A 298 0.22 -13.25 9.14
C SER A 298 0.84 -13.27 10.55
N TYR A 299 1.77 -12.35 10.85
CA TYR A 299 2.39 -12.25 12.17
C TYR A 299 1.40 -11.76 13.24
N SER A 300 0.62 -10.73 12.97
CA SER A 300 -0.37 -10.23 13.93
C SER A 300 -1.44 -11.27 14.26
N LEU A 301 -1.87 -12.06 13.31
CA LEU A 301 -2.82 -13.16 13.53
C LEU A 301 -2.21 -14.24 14.45
N ILE A 302 -0.96 -14.63 14.20
CA ILE A 302 -0.25 -15.64 14.99
C ILE A 302 0.03 -15.10 16.40
N GLU A 303 0.54 -13.88 16.54
CA GLU A 303 0.79 -13.23 17.84
C GLU A 303 -0.49 -13.09 18.65
N ASN A 304 -1.59 -12.67 18.04
CA ASN A 304 -2.88 -12.56 18.71
C ASN A 304 -3.44 -13.92 19.14
N VAL A 305 -3.29 -14.95 18.31
CA VAL A 305 -3.69 -16.32 18.67
C VAL A 305 -2.79 -16.86 19.78
N LEU A 306 -1.48 -16.62 19.73
CA LEU A 306 -0.54 -17.08 20.73
C LEU A 306 -0.72 -16.33 22.06
N SER A 307 -0.90 -14.99 22.06
CA SER A 307 -1.17 -14.24 23.29
C SER A 307 -2.47 -14.71 23.94
N TYR A 308 -3.52 -14.92 23.16
CA TYR A 308 -4.79 -15.44 23.68
C TYR A 308 -4.69 -16.86 24.26
N VAL A 309 -3.81 -17.70 23.71
CA VAL A 309 -3.64 -19.10 24.16
C VAL A 309 -2.66 -19.22 25.32
N PHE A 310 -1.70 -18.30 25.47
CA PHE A 310 -0.56 -18.44 26.39
C PHE A 310 -0.41 -17.30 27.40
N GLU A 311 -1.20 -16.20 27.33
CA GLU A 311 -1.26 -15.19 28.38
C GLU A 311 -2.44 -15.51 29.32
N ASP A 312 -2.11 -16.21 30.43
CA ASP A 312 -2.90 -16.26 31.68
C ASP A 312 -2.32 -15.26 32.69
#